data_d1139991e9a333f8b0538942e0e538e1
#
_entry.id   d1139991e9a333f8b0538942e0e538e1
#
_cell.length_a   1.000
_cell.length_b   1.000
_cell.length_c   1.000
_cell.angle_alpha   90.00
_cell.angle_beta   90.00
_cell.angle_gamma   90.00
#
_symmetry.space_group_name_H-M   'P 1'
#
loop_
_entity.id
_entity.type
_entity.pdbx_description
1 polymer ?
#
loop_
_entity_poly.entity_id
_entity_poly.type
_entity_poly.pdbx_seq_one_letter_code
_entity_poly.pdbx_strand_id
1 'polypeptide(L)'
;MSNKFGKITQVIGAVVDVYFDGQLPEILTALECDNSGNRLVLEVAQHLGETTVRTIAMDSTEGLKRGDKVTNTGSPIKVPVGPETLGRIMNVIGEPIDQKGKVSTKESWPIHRPAPKFTDQSTETEILVTGIKVVDLLAPYAKGGKIGLFGGAGVGKTVIIMELINNIAKAHGGFSVFAGVGERTREGNDLYHEMIESGVIKKEGKGSKAALIFGQMNEPPGARARVGLTGLTVAEYFRDKEGQDVLFFIDNIFRFTQAGSEVSALLGRIPSAVGYQPTLATDMGNL
;
A
#
# COMPACT_ATOMS: atom_id res chain seq x y z
N MET A 1 -23.57 -8.73 -18.76
CA MET A 1 -22.17 -9.23 -18.65
C MET A 1 -21.25 -8.03 -18.85
N SER A 2 -20.41 -7.67 -17.90
CA SER A 2 -19.45 -6.58 -18.09
C SER A 2 -18.51 -6.94 -19.23
N ASN A 3 -18.25 -6.00 -20.13
CA ASN A 3 -17.31 -6.22 -21.22
C ASN A 3 -15.91 -6.50 -20.66
N LYS A 4 -15.35 -7.65 -21.02
CA LYS A 4 -14.05 -8.09 -20.53
C LYS A 4 -12.89 -7.26 -21.10
N PHE A 5 -13.10 -6.59 -22.22
CA PHE A 5 -12.03 -5.89 -22.93
C PHE A 5 -12.42 -4.44 -23.25
N GLY A 6 -11.48 -3.54 -23.02
CA GLY A 6 -11.52 -2.14 -23.42
C GLY A 6 -10.35 -1.77 -24.30
N LYS A 7 -10.33 -0.50 -24.74
CA LYS A 7 -9.25 0.08 -25.54
C LYS A 7 -8.84 1.42 -24.97
N ILE A 8 -7.55 1.68 -24.91
CA ILE A 8 -7.00 2.98 -24.49
C ILE A 8 -7.40 4.04 -25.51
N THR A 9 -7.99 5.12 -25.04
CA THR A 9 -8.36 6.28 -25.85
C THR A 9 -7.44 7.48 -25.65
N GLN A 10 -6.90 7.62 -24.44
CA GLN A 10 -6.03 8.74 -24.08
C GLN A 10 -5.08 8.34 -22.95
N VAL A 11 -3.84 8.85 -22.99
CA VAL A 11 -2.85 8.74 -21.92
C VAL A 11 -2.37 10.13 -21.55
N ILE A 12 -2.49 10.50 -20.27
CA ILE A 12 -2.09 11.80 -19.73
C ILE A 12 -1.25 11.55 -18.46
N GLY A 13 0.05 11.41 -18.62
CA GLY A 13 0.91 11.01 -17.50
C GLY A 13 0.45 9.70 -16.87
N ALA A 14 0.20 9.69 -15.58
CA ALA A 14 -0.29 8.51 -14.86
C ALA A 14 -1.79 8.24 -15.02
N VAL A 15 -2.52 9.06 -15.77
CA VAL A 15 -3.96 8.88 -16.04
C VAL A 15 -4.17 8.30 -17.43
N VAL A 16 -4.99 7.27 -17.51
CA VAL A 16 -5.32 6.57 -18.76
C VAL A 16 -6.82 6.46 -18.90
N ASP A 17 -7.35 6.98 -20.01
CA ASP A 17 -8.78 6.86 -20.34
C ASP A 17 -9.00 5.61 -21.22
N VAL A 18 -9.94 4.76 -20.82
CA VAL A 18 -10.23 3.47 -21.46
C VAL A 18 -11.68 3.42 -21.87
N TYR A 19 -11.91 3.13 -23.16
CA TYR A 19 -13.24 2.93 -23.75
C TYR A 19 -13.68 1.47 -23.58
N PHE A 20 -14.93 1.28 -23.21
CA PHE A 20 -15.61 -0.01 -23.18
C PHE A 20 -16.90 0.06 -24.01
N ASP A 21 -17.15 -0.98 -24.78
CA ASP A 21 -18.40 -1.12 -25.53
C ASP A 21 -19.43 -1.83 -24.63
N GLY A 22 -20.35 -1.07 -24.03
CA GLY A 22 -21.39 -1.55 -23.10
C GLY A 22 -21.10 -1.22 -21.64
N GLN A 23 -21.36 -2.16 -20.72
CA GLN A 23 -21.27 -1.90 -19.29
C GLN A 23 -19.84 -1.55 -18.84
N LEU A 24 -19.72 -0.41 -18.15
CA LEU A 24 -18.44 0.06 -17.59
C LEU A 24 -18.00 -0.77 -16.38
N PRO A 25 -16.67 -0.95 -16.18
CA PRO A 25 -16.14 -1.44 -14.92
C PRO A 25 -16.53 -0.54 -13.74
N GLU A 26 -16.75 -1.14 -12.59
CA GLU A 26 -17.02 -0.39 -11.36
C GLU A 26 -15.79 0.43 -10.93
N ILE A 27 -16.03 1.51 -10.18
CA ILE A 27 -14.96 2.31 -9.57
C ILE A 27 -14.12 1.40 -8.65
N LEU A 28 -12.80 1.63 -8.59
CA LEU A 28 -11.79 0.83 -7.90
C LEU A 28 -11.51 -0.55 -8.53
N THR A 29 -12.17 -0.91 -9.63
CA THR A 29 -11.81 -2.13 -10.35
C THR A 29 -10.41 -2.01 -10.96
N ALA A 30 -9.63 -3.08 -10.88
CA ALA A 30 -8.34 -3.21 -11.55
C ALA A 30 -8.53 -3.60 -13.02
N LEU A 31 -7.88 -2.86 -13.89
CA LEU A 31 -7.74 -3.19 -15.31
C LEU A 31 -6.28 -3.56 -15.57
N GLU A 32 -6.05 -4.44 -16.52
CA GLU A 32 -4.70 -4.88 -16.89
C GLU A 32 -4.44 -4.65 -18.38
N CYS A 33 -3.27 -4.14 -18.68
CA CYS A 33 -2.76 -4.06 -20.06
C CYS A 33 -1.30 -4.47 -20.13
N ASP A 34 -0.87 -4.85 -21.31
CA ASP A 34 0.53 -5.10 -21.60
C ASP A 34 1.19 -3.80 -22.04
N ASN A 35 2.23 -3.40 -21.33
CA ASN A 35 3.07 -2.27 -21.69
C ASN A 35 4.46 -2.78 -22.08
N SER A 36 4.63 -3.09 -23.36
CA SER A 36 5.92 -3.56 -23.92
C SER A 36 6.49 -4.80 -23.21
N GLY A 37 5.63 -5.77 -22.86
CA GLY A 37 5.99 -7.01 -22.17
C GLY A 37 5.90 -6.92 -20.64
N ASN A 38 5.59 -5.75 -20.09
CA ASN A 38 5.36 -5.57 -18.65
C ASN A 38 3.86 -5.48 -18.37
N ARG A 39 3.43 -6.18 -17.33
CA ARG A 39 2.05 -6.09 -16.83
C ARG A 39 1.83 -4.74 -16.17
N LEU A 40 0.98 -3.91 -16.73
CA LEU A 40 0.56 -2.64 -16.13
C LEU A 40 -0.86 -2.77 -15.57
N VAL A 41 -1.02 -2.38 -14.32
CA VAL A 41 -2.33 -2.33 -13.65
C VAL A 41 -2.82 -0.90 -13.61
N LEU A 42 -4.07 -0.70 -14.00
CA LEU A 42 -4.79 0.56 -13.98
C LEU A 42 -5.98 0.43 -13.03
N GLU A 43 -6.18 1.37 -12.12
CA GLU A 43 -7.34 1.39 -11.24
C GLU A 43 -8.38 2.38 -11.73
N VAL A 44 -9.64 1.95 -11.87
CA VAL A 44 -10.74 2.82 -12.29
C VAL A 44 -11.02 3.86 -11.22
N ALA A 45 -10.89 5.14 -11.57
CA ALA A 45 -11.09 6.26 -10.66
C ALA A 45 -12.39 7.03 -10.92
N GLN A 46 -12.81 7.12 -12.18
CA GLN A 46 -14.00 7.89 -12.57
C GLN A 46 -14.65 7.28 -13.82
N HIS A 47 -15.97 7.47 -13.95
CA HIS A 47 -16.68 7.27 -15.21
C HIS A 47 -16.77 8.60 -15.97
N LEU A 48 -16.36 8.61 -17.24
CA LEU A 48 -16.45 9.75 -18.14
C LEU A 48 -17.55 9.50 -19.17
N GLY A 49 -18.81 9.70 -18.75
CA GLY A 49 -19.99 9.41 -19.59
C GLY A 49 -20.33 7.91 -19.61
N GLU A 50 -20.89 7.44 -20.71
CA GLU A 50 -21.52 6.11 -20.80
C GLU A 50 -20.57 5.00 -21.26
N THR A 51 -19.43 5.35 -21.87
CA THR A 51 -18.56 4.37 -22.54
C THR A 51 -17.11 4.44 -22.14
N THR A 52 -16.70 5.42 -21.32
CA THR A 52 -15.29 5.65 -20.99
C THR A 52 -15.08 5.73 -19.51
N VAL A 53 -14.03 5.09 -19.04
CA VAL A 53 -13.55 5.22 -17.66
C VAL A 53 -12.19 5.91 -17.63
N ARG A 54 -11.98 6.72 -16.62
CA ARG A 54 -10.67 7.30 -16.30
C ARG A 54 -10.00 6.47 -15.22
N THR A 55 -8.76 6.10 -15.47
CA THR A 55 -7.99 5.22 -14.60
C THR A 55 -6.70 5.87 -14.14
N ILE A 56 -6.13 5.35 -13.07
CA ILE A 56 -4.84 5.74 -12.53
C ILE A 56 -3.89 4.54 -12.66
N ALA A 57 -2.73 4.77 -13.25
CA ALA A 57 -1.71 3.74 -13.44
C ALA A 57 -0.93 3.47 -12.15
N MET A 58 -0.66 2.19 -11.90
CA MET A 58 0.16 1.72 -10.77
C MET A 58 1.65 1.61 -11.12
N ASP A 59 2.02 1.82 -12.37
CA ASP A 59 3.39 1.85 -12.85
C ASP A 59 3.50 2.81 -14.05
N SER A 60 4.69 2.91 -14.67
CA SER A 60 4.93 3.80 -15.81
C SER A 60 3.98 3.51 -16.97
N THR A 61 3.43 4.59 -17.52
CA THR A 61 2.60 4.58 -18.72
C THR A 61 3.40 4.79 -20.01
N GLU A 62 4.71 4.97 -19.90
CA GLU A 62 5.58 5.16 -21.05
C GLU A 62 5.53 3.92 -21.96
N GLY A 63 5.26 4.15 -23.24
CA GLY A 63 5.11 3.09 -24.22
C GLY A 63 3.67 2.72 -24.56
N LEU A 64 2.69 3.09 -23.73
CA LEU A 64 1.27 2.89 -24.05
C LEU A 64 0.83 3.70 -25.26
N LYS A 65 -0.02 3.09 -26.07
CA LYS A 65 -0.56 3.69 -27.28
C LYS A 65 -2.08 3.71 -27.26
N ARG A 66 -2.62 4.70 -27.93
CA ARG A 66 -4.06 4.72 -28.21
C ARG A 66 -4.45 3.48 -29.04
N GLY A 67 -5.50 2.79 -28.58
CA GLY A 67 -5.98 1.56 -29.19
C GLY A 67 -5.45 0.28 -28.53
N ASP A 68 -4.48 0.38 -27.61
CA ASP A 68 -3.99 -0.78 -26.86
C ASP A 68 -5.12 -1.44 -26.08
N LYS A 69 -5.09 -2.76 -26.04
CA LYS A 69 -6.12 -3.57 -25.40
C LYS A 69 -5.96 -3.57 -23.88
N VAL A 70 -7.06 -3.36 -23.19
CA VAL A 70 -7.14 -3.41 -21.73
C VAL A 70 -8.12 -4.50 -21.31
N THR A 71 -7.77 -5.27 -20.29
CA THR A 71 -8.61 -6.33 -19.74
C THR A 71 -9.21 -5.89 -18.42
N ASN A 72 -10.53 -5.98 -18.29
CA ASN A 72 -11.24 -5.79 -17.03
C ASN A 72 -11.11 -7.07 -16.18
N THR A 73 -10.54 -6.96 -14.98
CA THR A 73 -10.38 -8.10 -14.05
C THR A 73 -11.66 -8.43 -13.30
N GLY A 74 -12.64 -7.50 -13.27
CA GLY A 74 -13.90 -7.64 -12.53
C GLY A 74 -13.75 -7.54 -11.00
N SER A 75 -12.60 -7.11 -10.51
CA SER A 75 -12.33 -6.97 -9.08
C SER A 75 -11.32 -5.84 -8.80
N PRO A 76 -11.28 -5.28 -7.59
CA PRO A 76 -10.19 -4.40 -7.17
C PRO A 76 -8.81 -5.05 -7.28
N ILE A 77 -7.76 -4.26 -7.15
CA ILE A 77 -6.38 -4.75 -7.06
C ILE A 77 -6.31 -5.77 -5.92
N LYS A 78 -5.83 -6.98 -6.22
CA LYS A 78 -5.62 -8.05 -5.24
C LYS A 78 -4.14 -8.28 -5.05
N VAL A 79 -3.75 -8.43 -3.79
CA VAL A 79 -2.35 -8.66 -3.40
C VAL A 79 -2.21 -9.97 -2.62
N PRO A 80 -1.08 -10.66 -2.75
CA PRO A 80 -0.83 -11.88 -2.00
C PRO A 80 -0.79 -11.58 -0.50
N VAL A 81 -1.39 -12.44 0.30
CA VAL A 81 -1.41 -12.35 1.76
C VAL A 81 -1.05 -13.70 2.36
N GLY A 82 -0.49 -13.69 3.56
CA GLY A 82 -0.15 -14.91 4.28
C GLY A 82 1.31 -14.97 4.73
N PRO A 83 1.69 -16.05 5.45
CA PRO A 83 3.04 -16.20 5.99
C PRO A 83 4.16 -16.15 4.95
N GLU A 84 3.85 -16.47 3.69
CA GLU A 84 4.80 -16.43 2.57
C GLU A 84 5.21 -15.00 2.16
N THR A 85 4.50 -13.98 2.66
CA THR A 85 4.86 -12.57 2.47
C THR A 85 5.94 -12.10 3.45
N LEU A 86 6.15 -12.83 4.55
CA LEU A 86 7.16 -12.48 5.54
C LEU A 86 8.57 -12.65 4.99
N GLY A 87 9.40 -11.65 5.22
CA GLY A 87 10.77 -11.59 4.70
C GLY A 87 10.86 -11.19 3.23
N ARG A 88 9.73 -10.80 2.61
CA ARG A 88 9.66 -10.39 1.21
C ARG A 88 9.51 -8.87 1.09
N ILE A 89 9.96 -8.37 -0.05
CA ILE A 89 9.72 -6.98 -0.47
C ILE A 89 8.80 -7.00 -1.68
N MET A 90 7.66 -6.32 -1.58
CA MET A 90 6.65 -6.28 -2.64
C MET A 90 6.36 -4.83 -3.06
N ASN A 91 5.88 -4.66 -4.28
CA ASN A 91 5.37 -3.39 -4.79
C ASN A 91 3.88 -3.22 -4.46
N VAL A 92 3.27 -2.13 -4.97
CA VAL A 92 1.86 -1.77 -4.72
C VAL A 92 0.85 -2.83 -5.16
N ILE A 93 1.15 -3.61 -6.19
CA ILE A 93 0.29 -4.69 -6.70
C ILE A 93 0.66 -6.07 -6.13
N GLY A 94 1.54 -6.12 -5.13
CA GLY A 94 1.96 -7.35 -4.46
C GLY A 94 2.97 -8.19 -5.24
N GLU A 95 3.59 -7.64 -6.28
CA GLU A 95 4.67 -8.32 -6.98
C GLU A 95 5.99 -8.16 -6.23
N PRO A 96 6.79 -9.23 -6.14
CA PRO A 96 8.06 -9.18 -5.44
C PRO A 96 9.09 -8.35 -6.22
N ILE A 97 9.81 -7.48 -5.51
CA ILE A 97 10.92 -6.68 -6.04
C ILE A 97 12.28 -7.05 -5.44
N ASP A 98 12.30 -8.09 -4.62
CA ASP A 98 13.48 -8.59 -3.89
C ASP A 98 14.29 -9.65 -4.66
N GLN A 99 13.97 -9.90 -5.93
CA GLN A 99 14.62 -10.90 -6.79
C GLN A 99 14.58 -12.35 -6.27
N LYS A 100 13.73 -12.64 -5.28
CA LYS A 100 13.58 -13.99 -4.69
C LYS A 100 12.50 -14.85 -5.35
N GLY A 101 12.05 -14.47 -6.56
CA GLY A 101 10.98 -15.16 -7.29
C GLY A 101 9.58 -14.83 -6.75
N LYS A 102 8.55 -15.41 -7.36
CA LYS A 102 7.14 -15.12 -7.03
C LYS A 102 6.80 -15.45 -5.59
N VAL A 103 5.93 -14.64 -4.99
CA VAL A 103 5.30 -14.94 -3.70
C VAL A 103 4.14 -15.88 -3.96
N SER A 104 4.30 -17.16 -3.60
CA SER A 104 3.29 -18.20 -3.83
C SER A 104 2.42 -18.36 -2.60
N THR A 105 1.40 -17.52 -2.47
CA THR A 105 0.42 -17.59 -1.40
C THR A 105 -0.82 -18.37 -1.81
N LYS A 106 -1.54 -18.88 -0.84
CA LYS A 106 -2.81 -19.58 -1.05
C LYS A 106 -3.96 -18.61 -1.31
N GLU A 107 -3.88 -17.41 -0.74
CA GLU A 107 -4.92 -16.38 -0.79
C GLU A 107 -4.38 -15.07 -1.33
N SER A 108 -5.27 -14.31 -1.99
CA SER A 108 -5.04 -12.93 -2.38
C SER A 108 -6.25 -12.10 -1.98
N TRP A 109 -6.00 -10.97 -1.32
CA TRP A 109 -7.06 -10.10 -0.83
C TRP A 109 -7.08 -8.77 -1.58
N PRO A 110 -8.27 -8.17 -1.77
CA PRO A 110 -8.38 -6.86 -2.37
C PRO A 110 -7.83 -5.79 -1.42
N ILE A 111 -7.18 -4.77 -1.97
CA ILE A 111 -6.63 -3.65 -1.17
C ILE A 111 -7.72 -2.69 -0.68
N HIS A 112 -8.88 -2.67 -1.34
CA HIS A 112 -10.05 -1.91 -0.91
C HIS A 112 -10.98 -2.83 -0.14
N ARG A 113 -10.85 -2.82 1.18
CA ARG A 113 -11.66 -3.60 2.11
C ARG A 113 -12.43 -2.67 3.04
N PRO A 114 -13.64 -3.06 3.46
CA PRO A 114 -14.34 -2.32 4.50
C PRO A 114 -13.59 -2.43 5.82
N ALA A 115 -13.57 -1.36 6.59
CA ALA A 115 -13.06 -1.37 7.96
C ALA A 115 -13.87 -2.35 8.84
N PRO A 116 -13.28 -2.85 9.95
CA PRO A 116 -14.01 -3.65 10.93
C PRO A 116 -15.27 -2.91 11.42
N LYS A 117 -16.36 -3.65 11.62
CA LYS A 117 -17.60 -3.06 12.14
C LYS A 117 -17.35 -2.49 13.54
N PHE A 118 -18.06 -1.43 13.87
CA PHE A 118 -17.96 -0.81 15.21
C PHE A 118 -18.22 -1.81 16.34
N THR A 119 -19.12 -2.77 16.12
CA THR A 119 -19.45 -3.83 17.09
C THR A 119 -18.33 -4.84 17.32
N ASP A 120 -17.38 -4.94 16.39
CA ASP A 120 -16.29 -5.93 16.44
C ASP A 120 -15.03 -5.33 17.08
N GLN A 121 -15.06 -4.03 17.40
CA GLN A 121 -13.94 -3.33 18.04
C GLN A 121 -13.96 -3.51 19.55
N SER A 122 -12.78 -3.82 20.12
CA SER A 122 -12.62 -3.89 21.58
C SER A 122 -12.76 -2.49 22.20
N THR A 123 -13.46 -2.40 23.32
CA THR A 123 -13.57 -1.19 24.13
C THR A 123 -12.53 -1.16 25.26
N GLU A 124 -11.78 -2.23 25.47
CA GLU A 124 -10.75 -2.32 26.48
C GLU A 124 -9.48 -1.58 26.03
N THR A 125 -8.93 -0.77 26.93
CA THR A 125 -7.68 -0.06 26.68
C THR A 125 -6.54 -0.86 27.30
N GLU A 126 -5.71 -1.48 26.46
CA GLU A 126 -4.49 -2.16 26.88
C GLU A 126 -3.26 -1.36 26.46
N ILE A 127 -2.25 -1.32 27.33
CA ILE A 127 -0.96 -0.69 27.01
C ILE A 127 -0.09 -1.70 26.27
N LEU A 128 0.48 -1.26 25.13
CA LEU A 128 1.52 -1.99 24.42
C LEU A 128 2.88 -1.66 25.04
N VAL A 129 3.49 -2.64 25.68
CA VAL A 129 4.86 -2.50 26.21
C VAL A 129 5.85 -2.60 25.05
N THR A 130 6.50 -1.49 24.73
CA THR A 130 7.41 -1.39 23.58
C THR A 130 8.84 -1.80 23.91
N GLY A 131 9.21 -1.84 25.19
CA GLY A 131 10.59 -2.05 25.65
C GLY A 131 11.48 -0.81 25.54
N ILE A 132 10.94 0.29 25.05
CA ILE A 132 11.64 1.58 24.97
C ILE A 132 11.22 2.40 26.21
N LYS A 133 12.09 2.52 27.20
CA LYS A 133 11.78 3.11 28.50
C LYS A 133 11.10 4.48 28.44
N VAL A 134 11.59 5.37 27.57
CA VAL A 134 11.05 6.72 27.43
C VAL A 134 9.62 6.70 26.87
N VAL A 135 9.33 5.78 25.95
CA VAL A 135 7.99 5.61 25.38
C VAL A 135 7.06 5.02 26.42
N ASP A 136 7.43 3.89 27.03
CA ASP A 136 6.59 3.16 27.96
C ASP A 136 6.27 3.96 29.23
N LEU A 137 7.19 4.83 29.66
CA LEU A 137 7.03 5.64 30.87
C LEU A 137 6.33 6.97 30.61
N LEU A 138 6.67 7.69 29.54
CA LEU A 138 6.22 9.07 29.31
C LEU A 138 5.13 9.22 28.28
N ALA A 139 5.03 8.30 27.31
CA ALA A 139 4.06 8.33 26.22
C ALA A 139 3.66 6.90 25.81
N PRO A 140 3.03 6.12 26.72
CA PRO A 140 2.71 4.72 26.48
C PRO A 140 1.78 4.56 25.28
N TYR A 141 2.02 3.53 24.49
CA TYR A 141 1.20 3.21 23.34
C TYR A 141 0.01 2.33 23.76
N ALA A 142 -1.16 2.66 23.25
CA ALA A 142 -2.32 1.78 23.38
C ALA A 142 -2.32 0.74 22.25
N LYS A 143 -2.64 -0.51 22.55
CA LYS A 143 -2.95 -1.52 21.54
C LYS A 143 -4.10 -1.05 20.67
N GLY A 144 -3.98 -1.24 19.35
CA GLY A 144 -4.95 -0.72 18.37
C GLY A 144 -4.90 0.80 18.17
N GLY A 145 -4.01 1.51 18.87
CA GLY A 145 -3.81 2.94 18.71
C GLY A 145 -3.07 3.33 17.44
N LYS A 146 -3.23 4.59 17.03
CA LYS A 146 -2.48 5.22 15.92
C LYS A 146 -1.49 6.20 16.53
N ILE A 147 -0.21 5.98 16.27
CA ILE A 147 0.89 6.76 16.87
C ILE A 147 1.66 7.47 15.76
N GLY A 148 1.87 8.78 15.90
CA GLY A 148 2.68 9.56 14.98
C GLY A 148 4.08 9.80 15.55
N LEU A 149 5.12 9.45 14.77
CA LEU A 149 6.51 9.78 15.04
C LEU A 149 6.90 10.99 14.20
N PHE A 150 6.99 12.15 14.82
CA PHE A 150 7.32 13.41 14.16
C PHE A 150 8.79 13.78 14.39
N GLY A 151 9.44 14.22 13.33
CA GLY A 151 10.82 14.68 13.41
C GLY A 151 11.40 15.00 12.03
N GLY A 152 12.42 15.84 11.99
CA GLY A 152 13.19 16.15 10.77
C GLY A 152 13.98 14.96 10.25
N ALA A 153 14.78 15.20 9.21
CA ALA A 153 15.70 14.20 8.71
C ALA A 153 16.83 13.90 9.71
N GLY A 154 17.25 12.65 9.82
CA GLY A 154 18.40 12.25 10.64
C GLY A 154 18.18 12.28 12.15
N VAL A 155 16.93 12.39 12.65
CA VAL A 155 16.66 12.46 14.09
C VAL A 155 16.34 11.09 14.72
N GLY A 156 16.53 10.00 13.99
CA GLY A 156 16.41 8.64 14.54
C GLY A 156 15.03 8.00 14.44
N LYS A 157 14.10 8.52 13.61
CA LYS A 157 12.78 7.88 13.40
C LYS A 157 12.90 6.41 13.00
N THR A 158 13.74 6.11 12.02
CA THR A 158 13.98 4.74 11.53
C THR A 158 14.54 3.84 12.62
N VAL A 159 15.43 4.36 13.46
CA VAL A 159 15.98 3.60 14.60
C VAL A 159 14.89 3.19 15.59
N ILE A 160 13.97 4.08 15.90
CA ILE A 160 12.82 3.78 16.78
C ILE A 160 11.91 2.73 16.14
N ILE A 161 11.63 2.86 14.84
CA ILE A 161 10.82 1.89 14.09
C ILE A 161 11.48 0.50 14.14
N MET A 162 12.78 0.42 13.88
CA MET A 162 13.54 -0.82 13.94
C MET A 162 13.53 -1.45 15.32
N GLU A 163 13.68 -0.65 16.36
CA GLU A 163 13.63 -1.13 17.73
C GLU A 163 12.24 -1.65 18.12
N LEU A 164 11.18 -0.95 17.70
CA LEU A 164 9.80 -1.41 17.89
C LEU A 164 9.55 -2.76 17.19
N ILE A 165 9.95 -2.89 15.94
CA ILE A 165 9.81 -4.14 15.17
C ILE A 165 10.57 -5.27 15.86
N ASN A 166 11.82 -5.04 16.26
CA ASN A 166 12.64 -6.03 16.91
C ASN A 166 12.07 -6.48 18.28
N ASN A 167 11.62 -5.54 19.08
CA ASN A 167 11.07 -5.81 20.40
C ASN A 167 9.74 -6.57 20.32
N ILE A 168 8.83 -6.17 19.43
CA ILE A 168 7.56 -6.88 19.21
C ILE A 168 7.81 -8.29 18.68
N ALA A 169 8.73 -8.45 17.74
CA ALA A 169 9.09 -9.77 17.22
C ALA A 169 9.64 -10.71 18.30
N LYS A 170 10.44 -10.18 19.23
CA LYS A 170 11.08 -10.97 20.31
C LYS A 170 10.18 -11.20 21.51
N ALA A 171 9.53 -10.15 21.99
CA ALA A 171 8.77 -10.20 23.24
C ALA A 171 7.35 -10.76 23.06
N HIS A 172 6.69 -10.41 21.98
CA HIS A 172 5.28 -10.76 21.74
C HIS A 172 5.08 -11.80 20.64
N GLY A 173 6.14 -12.21 19.92
CA GLY A 173 6.03 -13.14 18.79
C GLY A 173 5.23 -12.58 17.60
N GLY A 174 4.79 -11.33 17.67
CA GLY A 174 3.98 -10.65 16.68
C GLY A 174 4.68 -10.42 15.35
N PHE A 175 3.91 -10.01 14.38
CA PHE A 175 4.40 -9.65 13.05
C PHE A 175 4.42 -8.14 12.85
N SER A 176 5.23 -7.69 11.91
CA SER A 176 5.28 -6.30 11.51
C SER A 176 5.12 -6.17 10.01
N VAL A 177 4.43 -5.14 9.57
CA VAL A 177 4.32 -4.79 8.16
C VAL A 177 4.76 -3.34 8.00
N PHE A 178 5.68 -3.11 7.08
CA PHE A 178 6.21 -1.78 6.81
C PHE A 178 5.84 -1.35 5.39
N ALA A 179 5.11 -0.25 5.29
CA ALA A 179 4.77 0.39 4.03
C ALA A 179 5.63 1.64 3.83
N GLY A 180 6.60 1.55 2.93
CA GLY A 180 7.41 2.68 2.48
C GLY A 180 6.68 3.49 1.42
N VAL A 181 6.19 4.66 1.77
CA VAL A 181 5.38 5.52 0.91
C VAL A 181 6.19 6.73 0.46
N GLY A 182 6.60 6.74 -0.81
CA GLY A 182 7.33 7.85 -1.40
C GLY A 182 8.71 8.12 -0.80
N GLU A 183 9.28 7.13 -0.12
CA GLU A 183 10.62 7.24 0.46
C GLU A 183 11.73 7.00 -0.58
N ARG A 184 12.95 7.35 -0.22
CA ARG A 184 14.12 7.14 -1.08
C ARG A 184 14.44 5.66 -1.16
N THR A 185 14.72 5.16 -2.36
CA THR A 185 15.11 3.76 -2.59
C THR A 185 16.27 3.31 -1.72
N ARG A 186 17.24 4.20 -1.48
CA ARG A 186 18.37 3.92 -0.61
C ARG A 186 17.94 3.65 0.83
N GLU A 187 17.07 4.49 1.40
CA GLU A 187 16.60 4.34 2.78
C GLU A 187 15.82 3.03 2.97
N GLY A 188 15.00 2.65 1.98
CA GLY A 188 14.31 1.37 1.98
C GLY A 188 15.27 0.17 1.91
N ASN A 189 16.35 0.28 1.14
CA ASN A 189 17.36 -0.75 1.06
C ASN A 189 18.19 -0.87 2.35
N ASP A 190 18.58 0.27 2.94
CA ASP A 190 19.28 0.31 4.22
C ASP A 190 18.44 -0.35 5.32
N LEU A 191 17.13 -0.01 5.40
CA LEU A 191 16.18 -0.60 6.33
C LEU A 191 16.09 -2.14 6.18
N TYR A 192 16.03 -2.62 4.94
CA TYR A 192 15.98 -4.06 4.68
C TYR A 192 17.25 -4.79 5.18
N HIS A 193 18.42 -4.22 4.95
CA HIS A 193 19.69 -4.79 5.43
C HIS A 193 19.78 -4.78 6.97
N GLU A 194 19.36 -3.68 7.61
CA GLU A 194 19.29 -3.59 9.07
C GLU A 194 18.34 -4.63 9.67
N MET A 195 17.20 -4.89 9.03
CA MET A 195 16.27 -5.96 9.45
C MET A 195 16.87 -7.36 9.30
N ILE A 196 17.75 -7.59 8.34
CA ILE A 196 18.48 -8.84 8.20
C ILE A 196 19.52 -8.97 9.32
N GLU A 197 20.28 -7.92 9.58
CA GLU A 197 21.33 -7.90 10.61
C GLU A 197 20.74 -8.10 12.01
N SER A 198 19.61 -7.47 12.30
CA SER A 198 18.87 -7.64 13.58
C SER A 198 18.19 -9.00 13.71
N GLY A 199 18.12 -9.78 12.61
CA GLY A 199 17.51 -11.09 12.57
C GLY A 199 15.97 -11.11 12.52
N VAL A 200 15.34 -9.97 12.33
CA VAL A 200 13.88 -9.84 12.10
C VAL A 200 13.50 -10.45 10.77
N ILE A 201 14.31 -10.23 9.74
CA ILE A 201 14.20 -10.87 8.44
C ILE A 201 15.29 -11.92 8.30
N LYS A 202 14.92 -13.14 7.94
CA LYS A 202 15.86 -14.23 7.66
C LYS A 202 16.16 -14.27 6.17
N LYS A 203 17.45 -14.42 5.79
CA LYS A 203 17.87 -14.49 4.38
C LYS A 203 17.12 -15.59 3.59
N GLU A 204 16.86 -16.71 4.24
CA GLU A 204 16.15 -17.86 3.67
C GLU A 204 14.61 -17.71 3.73
N GLY A 205 14.10 -16.61 4.26
CA GLY A 205 12.67 -16.30 4.38
C GLY A 205 11.98 -16.95 5.58
N LYS A 206 12.22 -18.22 5.87
CA LYS A 206 11.55 -18.94 6.95
C LYS A 206 11.89 -18.36 8.33
N GLY A 207 10.85 -18.05 9.11
CA GLY A 207 10.99 -17.45 10.43
C GLY A 207 11.18 -15.94 10.44
N SER A 208 11.04 -15.28 9.29
CA SER A 208 10.94 -13.82 9.22
C SER A 208 9.70 -13.31 9.93
N LYS A 209 9.79 -12.12 10.54
CA LYS A 209 8.74 -11.50 11.34
C LYS A 209 8.20 -10.19 10.74
N ALA A 210 8.76 -9.75 9.62
CA ALA A 210 8.34 -8.53 8.95
C ALA A 210 8.12 -8.76 7.46
N ALA A 211 7.12 -8.06 6.89
CA ALA A 211 6.89 -7.92 5.46
C ALA A 211 7.10 -6.45 5.06
N LEU A 212 7.72 -6.21 3.91
CA LEU A 212 8.01 -4.88 3.39
C LEU A 212 7.24 -4.63 2.11
N ILE A 213 6.56 -3.50 2.03
CA ILE A 213 5.84 -3.07 0.84
C ILE A 213 6.31 -1.68 0.47
N PHE A 214 6.88 -1.51 -0.72
CA PHE A 214 7.46 -0.25 -1.15
C PHE A 214 6.72 0.35 -2.35
N GLY A 215 6.36 1.62 -2.23
CA GLY A 215 5.99 2.54 -3.29
C GLY A 215 6.91 3.75 -3.21
N GLN A 216 8.09 3.62 -3.80
CA GLN A 216 9.20 4.56 -3.68
C GLN A 216 8.90 5.91 -4.36
N MET A 217 9.74 6.93 -4.11
CA MET A 217 9.56 8.27 -4.64
C MET A 217 9.64 8.37 -6.17
N ASN A 218 10.28 7.41 -6.82
CA ASN A 218 10.40 7.31 -8.27
C ASN A 218 9.18 6.66 -8.94
N GLU A 219 8.28 6.06 -8.18
CA GLU A 219 7.07 5.45 -8.70
C GLU A 219 5.98 6.49 -8.97
N PRO A 220 5.02 6.20 -9.88
CA PRO A 220 3.95 7.12 -10.19
C PRO A 220 3.03 7.39 -8.99
N PRO A 221 2.29 8.51 -9.00
CA PRO A 221 1.45 8.90 -7.86
C PRO A 221 0.37 7.87 -7.52
N GLY A 222 -0.12 7.09 -8.49
CA GLY A 222 -1.07 6.00 -8.25
C GLY A 222 -0.50 4.94 -7.32
N ALA A 223 0.72 4.47 -7.59
CA ALA A 223 1.42 3.49 -6.74
C ALA A 223 1.63 4.03 -5.33
N ARG A 224 2.15 5.25 -5.20
CA ARG A 224 2.40 5.88 -3.90
C ARG A 224 1.13 6.13 -3.09
N ALA A 225 0.00 6.37 -3.75
CA ALA A 225 -1.30 6.55 -3.10
C ALA A 225 -1.97 5.24 -2.66
N ARG A 226 -1.51 4.08 -3.14
CA ARG A 226 -2.13 2.77 -2.85
C ARG A 226 -1.25 1.84 -2.04
N VAL A 227 0.06 2.04 -2.03
CA VAL A 227 1.01 1.14 -1.34
C VAL A 227 0.73 1.02 0.17
N GLY A 228 0.24 2.08 0.82
CA GLY A 228 -0.21 2.02 2.21
C GLY A 228 -1.37 1.04 2.41
N LEU A 229 -2.35 1.03 1.49
CA LEU A 229 -3.47 0.07 1.52
C LEU A 229 -3.01 -1.36 1.28
N THR A 230 -2.03 -1.56 0.39
CA THR A 230 -1.41 -2.87 0.18
C THR A 230 -0.77 -3.39 1.46
N GLY A 231 0.00 -2.56 2.14
CA GLY A 231 0.61 -2.91 3.43
C GLY A 231 -0.44 -3.21 4.50
N LEU A 232 -1.47 -2.38 4.59
CA LEU A 232 -2.60 -2.59 5.51
C LEU A 232 -3.30 -3.93 5.26
N THR A 233 -3.54 -4.28 3.99
CA THR A 233 -4.18 -5.56 3.62
C THR A 233 -3.37 -6.76 4.09
N VAL A 234 -2.04 -6.71 3.96
CA VAL A 234 -1.16 -7.76 4.47
C VAL A 234 -1.21 -7.83 6.01
N ALA A 235 -1.21 -6.67 6.68
CA ALA A 235 -1.31 -6.60 8.15
C ALA A 235 -2.65 -7.17 8.65
N GLU A 236 -3.75 -6.81 8.00
CA GLU A 236 -5.09 -7.29 8.34
C GLU A 236 -5.23 -8.80 8.19
N TYR A 237 -4.55 -9.42 7.25
CA TYR A 237 -4.56 -10.88 7.14
C TYR A 237 -4.03 -11.53 8.41
N PHE A 238 -2.90 -11.08 8.93
CA PHE A 238 -2.32 -11.63 10.16
C PHE A 238 -3.19 -11.36 11.38
N ARG A 239 -3.87 -10.21 11.44
CA ARG A 239 -4.84 -9.91 12.48
C ARG A 239 -6.06 -10.82 12.40
N ASP A 240 -6.69 -10.92 11.22
CA ASP A 240 -8.02 -11.54 11.04
C ASP A 240 -7.96 -13.08 10.93
N LYS A 241 -6.90 -13.62 10.33
CA LYS A 241 -6.75 -15.07 10.09
C LYS A 241 -5.83 -15.75 11.07
N GLU A 242 -4.75 -15.09 11.46
CA GLU A 242 -3.74 -15.67 12.35
C GLU A 242 -3.97 -15.26 13.82
N GLY A 243 -4.86 -14.28 14.07
CA GLY A 243 -5.15 -13.77 15.41
C GLY A 243 -3.93 -13.13 16.09
N GLN A 244 -3.03 -12.57 15.29
CA GLN A 244 -1.78 -12.01 15.78
C GLN A 244 -1.88 -10.50 15.99
N ASP A 245 -1.19 -10.01 17.01
CA ASP A 245 -0.90 -8.58 17.12
C ASP A 245 0.07 -8.17 16.02
N VAL A 246 -0.27 -7.14 15.25
CA VAL A 246 0.53 -6.67 14.11
C VAL A 246 0.89 -5.21 14.31
N LEU A 247 2.17 -4.88 14.19
CA LEU A 247 2.61 -3.50 14.03
C LEU A 247 2.60 -3.15 12.54
N PHE A 248 1.82 -2.13 12.21
CA PHE A 248 1.79 -1.59 10.86
C PHE A 248 2.43 -0.20 10.84
N PHE A 249 3.43 -0.03 9.98
CA PHE A 249 4.15 1.23 9.82
C PHE A 249 3.90 1.82 8.44
N ILE A 250 3.69 3.13 8.38
CA ILE A 250 3.64 3.91 7.15
C ILE A 250 4.73 4.98 7.24
N ASP A 251 5.73 4.88 6.42
CA ASP A 251 6.79 5.89 6.31
C ASP A 251 6.85 6.42 4.86
N ASN A 252 6.34 7.62 4.60
CA ASN A 252 5.69 8.43 5.63
C ASN A 252 4.29 8.85 5.16
N ILE A 253 3.42 9.14 6.11
CA ILE A 253 2.02 9.50 5.86
C ILE A 253 1.89 10.82 5.05
N PHE A 254 2.85 11.74 5.17
CA PHE A 254 2.86 12.97 4.38
C PHE A 254 2.98 12.67 2.87
N ARG A 255 3.79 11.68 2.49
CA ARG A 255 3.95 11.27 1.09
C ARG A 255 2.69 10.61 0.54
N PHE A 256 1.95 9.88 1.37
CA PHE A 256 0.62 9.39 1.03
C PHE A 256 -0.32 10.56 0.68
N THR A 257 -0.37 11.57 1.54
CA THR A 257 -1.17 12.79 1.30
C THR A 257 -0.74 13.51 0.02
N GLN A 258 0.57 13.65 -0.21
CA GLN A 258 1.12 14.27 -1.41
C GLN A 258 0.72 13.50 -2.69
N ALA A 259 0.85 12.19 -2.68
CA ALA A 259 0.44 11.34 -3.81
C ALA A 259 -1.07 11.47 -4.09
N GLY A 260 -1.91 11.51 -3.05
CA GLY A 260 -3.34 11.78 -3.17
C GLY A 260 -3.64 13.14 -3.80
N SER A 261 -2.85 14.17 -3.47
CA SER A 261 -2.98 15.50 -4.08
C SER A 261 -2.60 15.49 -5.57
N GLU A 262 -1.51 14.82 -5.93
CA GLU A 262 -1.09 14.64 -7.33
C GLU A 262 -2.15 13.89 -8.15
N VAL A 263 -2.68 12.79 -7.62
CA VAL A 263 -3.77 12.03 -8.24
C VAL A 263 -5.02 12.89 -8.43
N SER A 264 -5.40 13.65 -7.40
CA SER A 264 -6.57 14.54 -7.44
C SER A 264 -6.43 15.61 -8.53
N ALA A 265 -5.23 16.21 -8.67
CA ALA A 265 -4.94 17.17 -9.72
C ALA A 265 -5.01 16.54 -11.12
N LEU A 266 -4.45 15.35 -11.31
CA LEU A 266 -4.53 14.59 -12.57
C LEU A 266 -5.97 14.20 -12.95
N LEU A 267 -6.83 13.97 -11.95
CA LEU A 267 -8.26 13.72 -12.18
C LEU A 267 -9.07 15.00 -12.43
N GLY A 268 -8.45 16.18 -12.42
CA GLY A 268 -9.10 17.45 -12.67
C GLY A 268 -9.96 17.96 -11.51
N ARG A 269 -9.74 17.50 -10.29
CA ARG A 269 -10.45 17.98 -9.10
C ARG A 269 -9.87 19.34 -8.67
N ILE A 270 -10.76 20.25 -8.28
CA ILE A 270 -10.36 21.57 -7.79
C ILE A 270 -9.74 21.42 -6.41
N PRO A 271 -8.50 21.91 -6.19
CA PRO A 271 -7.87 21.81 -4.87
C PRO A 271 -8.58 22.70 -3.84
N SER A 272 -8.40 22.36 -2.56
CA SER A 272 -8.82 23.22 -1.45
C SER A 272 -8.05 24.54 -1.41
N ALA A 273 -8.49 25.49 -0.58
CA ALA A 273 -7.86 26.80 -0.43
C ALA A 273 -6.36 26.76 -0.08
N VAL A 274 -5.91 25.67 0.58
CA VAL A 274 -4.50 25.46 0.96
C VAL A 274 -3.74 24.53 0.00
N GLY A 275 -4.34 24.14 -1.13
CA GLY A 275 -3.70 23.36 -2.19
C GLY A 275 -3.78 21.85 -2.05
N TYR A 276 -4.38 21.32 -0.98
CA TYR A 276 -4.62 19.88 -0.83
C TYR A 276 -5.86 19.41 -1.60
N GLN A 277 -5.95 18.09 -1.82
CA GLN A 277 -7.12 17.47 -2.41
C GLN A 277 -8.38 17.71 -1.56
N PRO A 278 -9.56 17.87 -2.18
CA PRO A 278 -10.81 18.06 -1.45
C PRO A 278 -11.22 16.80 -0.65
N THR A 279 -10.68 15.64 -1.00
CA THR A 279 -10.94 14.34 -0.37
C THR A 279 -9.98 13.99 0.76
N LEU A 280 -9.11 14.91 1.20
CA LEU A 280 -8.06 14.63 2.18
C LEU A 280 -8.58 13.94 3.45
N ALA A 281 -9.64 14.48 4.04
CA ALA A 281 -10.23 13.92 5.26
C ALA A 281 -10.80 12.51 5.04
N THR A 282 -11.43 12.27 3.89
CA THR A 282 -11.96 10.96 3.51
C THR A 282 -10.84 9.96 3.24
N ASP A 283 -9.80 10.38 2.50
CA ASP A 283 -8.66 9.53 2.18
C ASP A 283 -7.93 9.08 3.44
N MET A 284 -7.73 10.00 4.39
CA MET A 284 -7.11 9.71 5.69
C MET A 284 -8.01 8.87 6.61
N GLY A 285 -9.32 9.11 6.56
CA GLY A 285 -10.28 8.36 7.35
C GLY A 285 -10.51 6.92 6.87
N ASN A 286 -10.26 6.66 5.59
CA ASN A 286 -10.36 5.33 5.01
C ASN A 286 -9.11 4.47 5.22
N LEU A 287 -7.98 5.09 5.52
CA LEU A 287 -6.73 4.41 5.88
C LEU A 287 -6.70 4.11 7.38
#